data_971cb044345797e567a0388373049173
#
_entry.id   971cb044345797e567a0388373049173
#
_cell.length_a   1.000
_cell.length_b   1.000
_cell.length_c   1.000
_cell.angle_alpha   90.00
_cell.angle_beta   90.00
_cell.angle_gamma   90.00
#
_symmetry.space_group_name_H-M   'P 1'
#
loop_
_entity.id
_entity.type
_entity.pdbx_description
1 polymer ?
#
loop_
_entity_poly.entity_id
_entity_poly.type
_entity_poly.pdbx_seq_one_letter_code
_entity_poly.pdbx_strand_id
1 'polypeptide(L)'
;MKLKLSTVTIKLKLPIAALLLGAGLTACTSQPDSNIVEDNMEFAQQQLRCAFDEIDYAVANESPESRAQREKNGWGPLTNPRNTEPDGTLHLVPSKDWTSGFFPGELWFLYEYTQNNFWKKKAQQHTDILEQEKMNGGTHDMGFKMYCSFGNGYRLTQDERYKEILLQSARTLSTRFKPKAGIIRSWDHNKDKWQCPVIIDNMMNLELLFWATKESKDSTYYNIAVSHARTTMKNHFRADYSCYHVIDYDTITGQVLKKNTHQGLAHESAWARGQAWALYGYTMCYRETKLPEFLEQAKKVEQYLFTHKNMPEDLIPYWDFDAPGIPNEPRDASAATVIASALYELSQYDRKNSERYKKNADRIVENLTNSYRTTLNKDNGFLLLHSTGTKLTNVEVDVPIVYADYYFIEALLRKDKLEKTGKLF
;
A
#
# COMPACT_ATOMS: atom_id res chain seq x y z
N MET A 1 76.43 -2.78 -57.10
CA MET A 1 75.56 -2.72 -58.26
C MET A 1 74.25 -2.03 -57.81
N LYS A 2 74.11 -0.75 -58.15
CA LYS A 2 73.01 0.13 -57.70
C LYS A 2 71.96 0.19 -58.83
N LEU A 3 70.74 -0.30 -58.57
CA LEU A 3 69.64 -0.09 -59.54
C LEU A 3 68.84 1.15 -59.10
N LYS A 4 68.70 2.13 -59.97
CA LYS A 4 67.84 3.31 -59.85
C LYS A 4 66.42 2.89 -60.30
N LEU A 5 65.44 3.15 -59.51
CA LEU A 5 64.03 3.14 -59.91
C LEU A 5 63.61 4.58 -60.15
N SER A 6 63.09 4.79 -61.39
CA SER A 6 62.52 6.02 -61.88
C SER A 6 61.05 6.16 -61.48
N THR A 7 60.71 7.32 -60.87
CA THR A 7 59.37 7.69 -60.49
C THR A 7 58.61 8.27 -61.72
N VAL A 8 57.49 7.60 -62.07
CA VAL A 8 56.54 8.15 -63.07
C VAL A 8 55.43 8.83 -62.32
N THR A 9 55.27 10.13 -62.54
CA THR A 9 54.16 10.96 -61.95
C THR A 9 53.02 11.04 -62.97
N ILE A 10 51.88 10.40 -62.60
CA ILE A 10 50.63 10.52 -63.38
C ILE A 10 49.75 11.57 -62.73
N LYS A 11 49.50 12.69 -63.39
CA LYS A 11 48.56 13.70 -63.00
C LYS A 11 47.13 13.30 -63.38
N LEU A 12 46.33 12.84 -62.48
CA LEU A 12 44.87 12.69 -62.66
C LEU A 12 44.17 14.00 -62.29
N LYS A 13 43.41 14.55 -63.19
CA LYS A 13 42.47 15.61 -63.00
C LYS A 13 41.16 15.02 -62.48
N LEU A 14 40.75 15.30 -61.26
CA LEU A 14 39.42 15.00 -60.74
C LEU A 14 38.51 16.24 -60.90
N PRO A 15 37.23 16.05 -61.28
CA PRO A 15 36.26 17.12 -61.28
C PRO A 15 35.72 17.38 -59.88
N ILE A 16 35.54 18.66 -59.53
CA ILE A 16 34.93 19.12 -58.28
C ILE A 16 33.43 18.79 -58.35
N ALA A 17 33.00 17.79 -57.57
CA ALA A 17 31.58 17.57 -57.28
C ALA A 17 31.23 18.31 -55.97
N ALA A 18 30.34 19.25 -56.04
CA ALA A 18 29.80 19.95 -54.90
C ALA A 18 28.96 19.00 -54.06
N LEU A 19 29.45 18.68 -52.82
CA LEU A 19 28.66 17.97 -51.84
C LEU A 19 27.71 18.99 -51.15
N LEU A 20 26.43 18.93 -51.48
CA LEU A 20 25.37 19.50 -50.70
C LEU A 20 25.23 18.66 -49.39
N LEU A 21 25.69 19.25 -48.25
CA LEU A 21 25.39 18.74 -46.95
C LEU A 21 23.89 18.97 -46.66
N GLY A 22 23.09 17.94 -46.91
CA GLY A 22 21.76 17.83 -46.36
C GLY A 22 21.86 17.61 -44.84
N ALA A 23 21.57 18.65 -44.06
CA ALA A 23 21.32 18.49 -42.62
C ALA A 23 20.06 17.63 -42.46
N GLY A 24 20.24 16.33 -42.27
CA GLY A 24 19.18 15.45 -41.81
C GLY A 24 18.80 15.83 -40.40
N LEU A 25 17.70 16.58 -40.25
CA LEU A 25 16.96 16.65 -39.01
C LEU A 25 16.49 15.24 -38.69
N THR A 26 17.24 14.52 -37.85
CA THR A 26 16.71 13.38 -37.14
C THR A 26 15.62 13.93 -36.23
N ALA A 27 14.37 13.89 -36.69
CA ALA A 27 13.24 13.98 -35.82
C ALA A 27 13.41 12.87 -34.79
N CYS A 28 13.73 13.22 -33.53
CA CYS A 28 13.42 12.36 -32.41
C CYS A 28 11.91 12.13 -32.49
N THR A 29 11.52 11.02 -33.04
CA THR A 29 10.19 10.47 -32.81
C THR A 29 10.16 10.17 -31.31
N SER A 30 9.56 11.08 -30.54
CA SER A 30 9.08 10.73 -29.19
C SER A 30 8.30 9.44 -29.37
N GLN A 31 8.76 8.36 -28.74
CA GLN A 31 7.89 7.20 -28.53
C GLN A 31 6.59 7.76 -27.97
N PRO A 32 5.42 7.24 -28.38
CA PRO A 32 4.17 7.64 -27.75
C PRO A 32 4.38 7.44 -26.26
N ASP A 33 4.04 8.46 -25.45
CA ASP A 33 4.08 8.38 -23.98
C ASP A 33 3.37 7.08 -23.60
N SER A 34 4.13 6.08 -23.18
CA SER A 34 3.56 4.81 -22.72
C SER A 34 2.67 5.20 -21.54
N ASN A 35 1.40 4.85 -21.62
CA ASN A 35 0.45 5.11 -20.53
C ASN A 35 1.02 4.44 -19.26
N ILE A 36 1.47 5.23 -18.29
CA ILE A 36 2.12 4.73 -17.07
C ILE A 36 1.29 3.67 -16.35
N VAL A 37 -0.04 3.76 -16.45
CA VAL A 37 -0.94 2.75 -15.90
C VAL A 37 -0.80 1.43 -16.64
N GLU A 38 -0.82 1.46 -17.97
CA GLU A 38 -0.72 0.26 -18.80
C GLU A 38 0.63 -0.45 -18.61
N ASP A 39 1.74 0.31 -18.63
CA ASP A 39 3.09 -0.22 -18.37
C ASP A 39 3.19 -0.91 -16.99
N ASN A 40 2.70 -0.27 -15.94
CA ASN A 40 2.76 -0.86 -14.60
C ASN A 40 1.79 -2.02 -14.41
N MET A 41 0.62 -2.00 -15.05
CA MET A 41 -0.32 -3.12 -14.98
C MET A 41 0.17 -4.33 -15.78
N GLU A 42 0.88 -4.13 -16.88
CA GLU A 42 1.55 -5.21 -17.59
C GLU A 42 2.70 -5.78 -16.75
N PHE A 43 3.54 -4.93 -16.20
CA PHE A 43 4.59 -5.32 -15.26
C PHE A 43 4.05 -6.10 -14.07
N ALA A 44 2.98 -5.63 -13.42
CA ALA A 44 2.35 -6.31 -12.29
C ALA A 44 1.84 -7.70 -12.68
N GLN A 45 1.24 -7.87 -13.86
CA GLN A 45 0.80 -9.17 -14.33
C GLN A 45 1.96 -10.16 -14.48
N GLN A 46 3.12 -9.70 -14.96
CA GLN A 46 4.28 -10.56 -15.11
C GLN A 46 4.93 -10.90 -13.77
N GLN A 47 5.09 -9.91 -12.88
CA GLN A 47 5.64 -10.11 -11.54
C GLN A 47 4.76 -11.05 -10.70
N LEU A 48 3.45 -10.86 -10.67
CA LEU A 48 2.56 -11.73 -9.88
C LEU A 48 2.46 -13.15 -10.44
N ARG A 49 2.80 -13.38 -11.72
CA ARG A 49 3.01 -14.74 -12.23
C ARG A 49 4.28 -15.36 -11.66
N CYS A 50 5.38 -14.60 -11.61
CA CYS A 50 6.61 -15.03 -10.96
C CYS A 50 6.34 -15.32 -9.47
N ALA A 51 5.56 -14.49 -8.78
CA ALA A 51 5.21 -14.71 -7.37
C ALA A 51 4.53 -16.07 -7.11
N PHE A 52 3.72 -16.59 -8.02
CA PHE A 52 3.14 -17.93 -7.84
C PHE A 52 4.21 -19.02 -7.84
N ASP A 53 5.18 -18.94 -8.75
CA ASP A 53 6.26 -19.91 -8.82
C ASP A 53 7.13 -19.85 -7.56
N GLU A 54 7.41 -18.65 -7.05
CA GLU A 54 8.17 -18.44 -5.80
C GLU A 54 7.39 -18.92 -4.57
N ILE A 55 6.08 -18.70 -4.50
CA ILE A 55 5.22 -19.23 -3.43
C ILE A 55 5.23 -20.76 -3.46
N ASP A 56 5.01 -21.38 -4.62
CA ASP A 56 5.00 -22.84 -4.77
C ASP A 56 6.37 -23.43 -4.38
N TYR A 57 7.47 -22.77 -4.78
CA TYR A 57 8.81 -23.16 -4.38
C TYR A 57 9.03 -23.07 -2.86
N ALA A 58 8.67 -21.94 -2.24
CA ALA A 58 8.85 -21.73 -0.81
C ALA A 58 8.01 -22.70 0.02
N VAL A 59 6.76 -22.99 -0.39
CA VAL A 59 5.89 -23.98 0.26
C VAL A 59 6.48 -25.41 0.16
N ALA A 60 6.98 -25.77 -1.03
CA ALA A 60 7.59 -27.10 -1.24
C ALA A 60 8.87 -27.31 -0.43
N ASN A 61 9.61 -26.23 -0.15
CA ASN A 61 10.88 -26.24 0.57
C ASN A 61 10.77 -25.75 2.03
N GLU A 62 9.54 -25.67 2.59
CA GLU A 62 9.37 -25.35 4.02
C GLU A 62 10.21 -26.29 4.90
N SER A 63 11.08 -25.74 5.77
CA SER A 63 11.92 -26.56 6.61
C SER A 63 11.09 -27.39 7.61
N PRO A 64 11.59 -28.57 8.04
CA PRO A 64 10.92 -29.38 9.06
C PRO A 64 10.68 -28.61 10.36
N GLU A 65 11.61 -27.74 10.74
CA GLU A 65 11.57 -26.90 11.95
C GLU A 65 10.45 -25.84 11.82
N SER A 66 10.37 -25.15 10.68
CA SER A 66 9.30 -24.17 10.37
C SER A 66 7.94 -24.85 10.42
N ARG A 67 7.81 -25.99 9.76
CA ARG A 67 6.57 -26.80 9.75
C ARG A 67 6.15 -27.22 11.15
N ALA A 68 7.07 -27.78 11.94
CA ALA A 68 6.79 -28.19 13.31
C ALA A 68 6.36 -27.01 14.19
N GLN A 69 7.01 -25.87 14.06
CA GLN A 69 6.64 -24.66 14.80
C GLN A 69 5.26 -24.13 14.40
N ARG A 70 4.95 -24.14 13.11
CA ARG A 70 3.66 -23.75 12.56
C ARG A 70 2.53 -24.65 13.08
N GLU A 71 2.72 -25.97 13.03
CA GLU A 71 1.78 -26.97 13.55
C GLU A 71 1.57 -26.83 15.05
N LYS A 72 2.65 -26.67 15.81
CA LYS A 72 2.61 -26.45 17.28
C LYS A 72 1.80 -25.20 17.63
N ASN A 73 1.87 -24.16 16.82
CA ASN A 73 1.16 -22.90 17.04
C ASN A 73 -0.27 -22.93 16.48
N GLY A 74 -0.71 -24.03 15.85
CA GLY A 74 -2.01 -24.12 15.19
C GLY A 74 -2.16 -23.14 14.02
N TRP A 75 -1.06 -22.80 13.35
CA TRP A 75 -1.09 -21.93 12.17
C TRP A 75 -1.44 -22.76 10.94
N GLY A 76 -2.26 -22.20 10.06
CA GLY A 76 -2.54 -22.77 8.76
C GLY A 76 -1.33 -22.77 7.83
N PRO A 77 -1.48 -23.22 6.57
CA PRO A 77 -0.41 -23.17 5.58
C PRO A 77 0.19 -21.76 5.42
N LEU A 78 1.49 -21.69 5.16
CA LEU A 78 2.17 -20.45 4.78
C LEU A 78 1.97 -20.24 3.28
N THR A 79 1.03 -19.41 2.90
CA THR A 79 0.63 -19.23 1.49
C THR A 79 0.55 -17.77 1.06
N ASN A 80 0.73 -16.84 2.00
CA ASN A 80 0.60 -15.43 1.71
C ASN A 80 1.99 -14.78 1.73
N PRO A 81 2.47 -14.22 0.60
CA PRO A 81 3.72 -13.47 0.57
C PRO A 81 3.60 -12.22 1.46
N ARG A 82 4.67 -11.94 2.20
CA ARG A 82 4.72 -10.76 3.06
C ARG A 82 5.83 -9.80 2.66
N ASN A 83 7.06 -10.29 2.61
CA ASN A 83 8.26 -9.52 2.26
C ASN A 83 9.37 -10.45 1.75
N THR A 84 10.47 -9.87 1.31
CA THR A 84 11.72 -10.59 1.07
C THR A 84 12.60 -10.50 2.33
N GLU A 85 13.11 -11.63 2.79
CA GLU A 85 14.06 -11.70 3.90
C GLU A 85 15.45 -11.13 3.49
N PRO A 86 16.34 -10.78 4.44
CA PRO A 86 17.65 -10.23 4.12
C PRO A 86 18.55 -11.15 3.27
N ASP A 87 18.31 -12.46 3.28
CA ASP A 87 19.01 -13.45 2.45
C ASP A 87 18.41 -13.61 1.04
N GLY A 88 17.36 -12.85 0.71
CA GLY A 88 16.67 -12.89 -0.57
C GLY A 88 15.53 -13.91 -0.64
N THR A 89 15.27 -14.67 0.41
CA THR A 89 14.16 -15.65 0.42
C THR A 89 12.81 -15.01 0.61
N LEU A 90 11.78 -15.65 0.06
CA LEU A 90 10.39 -15.21 0.22
C LEU A 90 9.89 -15.54 1.62
N HIS A 91 9.44 -14.52 2.35
CA HIS A 91 8.74 -14.70 3.62
C HIS A 91 7.24 -14.94 3.39
N LEU A 92 6.80 -16.14 3.71
CA LEU A 92 5.37 -16.51 3.67
C LEU A 92 4.76 -16.51 5.08
N VAL A 93 3.54 -16.03 5.17
CA VAL A 93 2.79 -15.96 6.44
C VAL A 93 1.46 -16.73 6.37
N PRO A 94 0.95 -17.19 7.54
CA PRO A 94 -0.37 -17.84 7.61
C PRO A 94 -1.51 -16.84 7.47
N SER A 95 -2.72 -17.33 7.24
CA SER A 95 -3.94 -16.51 7.11
C SER A 95 -4.18 -15.55 8.28
N LYS A 96 -3.74 -15.89 9.48
CA LYS A 96 -3.91 -15.05 10.67
C LYS A 96 -3.05 -13.78 10.67
N ASP A 97 -2.00 -13.71 9.85
CA ASP A 97 -1.17 -12.52 9.73
C ASP A 97 -2.00 -11.35 9.18
N TRP A 98 -1.72 -10.14 9.66
CA TRP A 98 -2.49 -8.95 9.28
C TRP A 98 -2.35 -8.60 7.79
N THR A 99 -1.25 -9.04 7.16
CA THR A 99 -0.97 -8.76 5.75
C THR A 99 -1.65 -9.74 4.78
N SER A 100 -2.23 -10.84 5.27
CA SER A 100 -2.70 -11.96 4.45
C SER A 100 -3.77 -11.61 3.41
N GLY A 101 -4.48 -10.49 3.59
CA GLY A 101 -5.52 -10.05 2.64
C GLY A 101 -5.01 -9.26 1.43
N PHE A 102 -3.76 -8.78 1.44
CA PHE A 102 -3.26 -7.89 0.38
C PHE A 102 -2.97 -8.63 -0.90
N PHE A 103 -2.24 -9.74 -0.87
CA PHE A 103 -1.94 -10.52 -2.07
C PHE A 103 -3.20 -10.97 -2.83
N PRO A 104 -4.21 -11.60 -2.21
CA PRO A 104 -5.47 -11.86 -2.92
C PRO A 104 -6.15 -10.58 -3.42
N GLY A 105 -6.01 -9.45 -2.71
CA GLY A 105 -6.52 -8.15 -3.15
C GLY A 105 -5.87 -7.65 -4.44
N GLU A 106 -4.54 -7.80 -4.57
CA GLU A 106 -3.81 -7.49 -5.82
C GLU A 106 -4.34 -8.31 -7.00
N LEU A 107 -4.60 -9.61 -6.77
CA LEU A 107 -5.13 -10.49 -7.81
C LEU A 107 -6.54 -10.08 -8.24
N TRP A 108 -7.37 -9.62 -7.31
CA TRP A 108 -8.68 -9.04 -7.61
C TRP A 108 -8.56 -7.74 -8.42
N PHE A 109 -7.60 -6.89 -8.12
CA PHE A 109 -7.33 -5.66 -8.88
C PHE A 109 -6.87 -5.97 -10.31
N LEU A 110 -6.01 -6.99 -10.50
CA LEU A 110 -5.66 -7.44 -11.84
C LEU A 110 -6.84 -8.02 -12.60
N TYR A 111 -7.76 -8.73 -11.91
CA TYR A 111 -9.01 -9.15 -12.53
C TYR A 111 -9.89 -7.94 -12.92
N GLU A 112 -10.00 -6.94 -12.07
CA GLU A 112 -10.76 -5.72 -12.36
C GLU A 112 -10.22 -5.01 -13.62
N TYR A 113 -8.92 -4.87 -13.72
CA TYR A 113 -8.28 -4.20 -14.85
C TYR A 113 -8.36 -4.98 -16.15
N THR A 114 -8.07 -6.29 -16.09
CA THR A 114 -7.90 -7.12 -17.30
C THR A 114 -9.14 -7.87 -17.73
N GLN A 115 -10.09 -8.08 -16.85
CA GLN A 115 -11.25 -8.99 -17.00
C GLN A 115 -10.85 -10.43 -17.34
N ASN A 116 -9.59 -10.80 -17.08
CA ASN A 116 -9.07 -12.13 -17.38
C ASN A 116 -9.42 -13.14 -16.28
N ASN A 117 -10.15 -14.20 -16.64
CA ASN A 117 -10.55 -15.26 -15.73
C ASN A 117 -9.40 -15.98 -15.02
N PHE A 118 -8.18 -15.93 -15.55
CA PHE A 118 -7.00 -16.44 -14.86
C PHE A 118 -6.84 -15.74 -13.50
N TRP A 119 -6.86 -14.40 -13.49
CA TRP A 119 -6.71 -13.60 -12.26
C TRP A 119 -7.87 -13.82 -11.31
N LYS A 120 -9.11 -13.91 -11.82
CA LYS A 120 -10.29 -14.25 -11.01
C LYS A 120 -10.12 -15.56 -10.25
N LYS A 121 -9.71 -16.63 -10.95
CA LYS A 121 -9.50 -17.94 -10.33
C LYS A 121 -8.41 -17.93 -9.27
N LYS A 122 -7.28 -17.27 -9.55
CA LYS A 122 -6.17 -17.11 -8.60
C LYS A 122 -6.59 -16.29 -7.39
N ALA A 123 -7.29 -15.17 -7.60
CA ALA A 123 -7.84 -14.35 -6.53
C ALA A 123 -8.80 -15.15 -5.63
N GLN A 124 -9.71 -15.93 -6.20
CA GLN A 124 -10.61 -16.81 -5.43
C GLN A 124 -9.83 -17.81 -4.59
N GLN A 125 -8.84 -18.52 -5.19
CA GLN A 125 -8.03 -19.51 -4.49
C GLN A 125 -7.32 -18.93 -3.26
N HIS A 126 -6.67 -17.77 -3.40
CA HIS A 126 -5.96 -17.13 -2.29
C HIS A 126 -6.91 -16.43 -1.29
N THR A 127 -8.08 -15.97 -1.73
CA THR A 127 -9.11 -15.40 -0.84
C THR A 127 -9.73 -16.47 0.03
N ASP A 128 -10.13 -17.61 -0.52
CA ASP A 128 -10.87 -18.67 0.19
C ASP A 128 -10.08 -19.26 1.37
N ILE A 129 -8.74 -19.24 1.30
CA ILE A 129 -7.87 -19.68 2.41
C ILE A 129 -8.07 -18.82 3.67
N LEU A 130 -8.49 -17.57 3.51
CA LEU A 130 -8.67 -16.64 4.63
C LEU A 130 -10.04 -16.78 5.32
N GLU A 131 -10.96 -17.61 4.85
CA GLU A 131 -12.33 -17.67 5.37
C GLU A 131 -12.37 -17.90 6.89
N GLN A 132 -11.48 -18.72 7.43
CA GLN A 132 -11.39 -19.00 8.87
C GLN A 132 -11.19 -17.75 9.72
N GLU A 133 -10.55 -16.71 9.15
CA GLU A 133 -10.24 -15.45 9.84
C GLU A 133 -11.48 -14.60 10.14
N LYS A 134 -12.62 -14.88 9.53
CA LYS A 134 -13.89 -14.18 9.84
C LYS A 134 -14.28 -14.25 11.32
N MET A 135 -13.76 -15.25 12.06
CA MET A 135 -13.98 -15.44 13.49
C MET A 135 -12.82 -14.95 14.38
N ASN A 136 -11.77 -14.40 13.79
CA ASN A 136 -10.56 -13.97 14.52
C ASN A 136 -10.78 -12.65 15.29
N GLY A 137 -11.27 -12.75 16.52
CA GLY A 137 -11.48 -11.62 17.41
C GLY A 137 -10.23 -11.11 18.13
N GLY A 138 -9.04 -11.63 17.83
CA GLY A 138 -7.76 -11.26 18.49
C GLY A 138 -7.07 -10.03 17.91
N THR A 139 -7.56 -9.49 16.79
CA THR A 139 -6.96 -8.35 16.08
C THR A 139 -8.02 -7.40 15.54
N HIS A 140 -7.63 -6.14 15.32
CA HIS A 140 -8.45 -5.17 14.59
C HIS A 140 -8.31 -5.25 13.07
N ASP A 141 -7.34 -6.01 12.55
CA ASP A 141 -6.95 -6.02 11.13
C ASP A 141 -7.95 -6.78 10.24
N MET A 142 -9.21 -6.78 10.62
CA MET A 142 -10.27 -7.45 9.86
C MET A 142 -10.56 -6.76 8.53
N GLY A 143 -10.38 -5.44 8.45
CA GLY A 143 -10.43 -4.71 7.19
C GLY A 143 -9.30 -5.12 6.25
N PHE A 144 -8.06 -5.09 6.74
CA PHE A 144 -6.88 -5.48 5.96
C PHE A 144 -6.97 -6.93 5.46
N LYS A 145 -7.36 -7.88 6.33
CA LYS A 145 -7.45 -9.28 5.93
C LYS A 145 -8.68 -9.58 5.07
N MET A 146 -9.86 -9.15 5.54
CA MET A 146 -11.12 -9.61 4.96
C MET A 146 -11.67 -8.65 3.91
N TYR A 147 -11.53 -7.32 4.10
CA TYR A 147 -12.08 -6.38 3.14
C TYR A 147 -11.20 -6.19 1.92
N CYS A 148 -9.87 -6.21 2.08
CA CYS A 148 -8.95 -6.19 0.93
C CYS A 148 -9.08 -7.45 0.06
N SER A 149 -9.46 -8.60 0.63
CA SER A 149 -9.64 -9.86 -0.10
C SER A 149 -11.10 -10.10 -0.50
N PHE A 150 -11.92 -10.57 0.43
CA PHE A 150 -13.35 -10.86 0.19
C PHE A 150 -14.15 -9.62 -0.23
N GLY A 151 -13.79 -8.43 0.26
CA GLY A 151 -14.45 -7.18 -0.11
C GLY A 151 -14.29 -6.87 -1.61
N ASN A 152 -13.07 -6.95 -2.13
CA ASN A 152 -12.82 -6.82 -3.56
C ASN A 152 -13.48 -7.96 -4.35
N GLY A 153 -13.42 -9.20 -3.83
CA GLY A 153 -14.11 -10.34 -4.44
C GLY A 153 -15.61 -10.14 -4.54
N TYR A 154 -16.27 -9.72 -3.46
CA TYR A 154 -17.71 -9.43 -3.45
C TYR A 154 -18.08 -8.30 -4.41
N ARG A 155 -17.33 -7.21 -4.36
CA ARG A 155 -17.56 -6.06 -5.25
C ARG A 155 -17.54 -6.44 -6.73
N LEU A 156 -16.66 -7.36 -7.12
CA LEU A 156 -16.45 -7.76 -8.52
C LEU A 156 -17.30 -8.95 -8.97
N THR A 157 -17.78 -9.78 -8.04
CA THR A 157 -18.49 -11.03 -8.40
C THR A 157 -19.90 -11.11 -7.89
N GLN A 158 -20.25 -10.33 -6.87
CA GLN A 158 -21.53 -10.40 -6.15
C GLN A 158 -21.79 -11.79 -5.55
N ASP A 159 -20.73 -12.48 -5.12
CA ASP A 159 -20.83 -13.79 -4.47
C ASP A 159 -21.43 -13.64 -3.07
N GLU A 160 -22.64 -14.16 -2.83
CA GLU A 160 -23.34 -14.07 -1.56
C GLU A 160 -22.58 -14.76 -0.41
N ARG A 161 -21.78 -15.78 -0.68
CA ARG A 161 -20.91 -16.40 0.32
C ARG A 161 -19.88 -15.38 0.85
N TYR A 162 -19.30 -14.57 -0.02
CA TYR A 162 -18.37 -13.52 0.37
C TYR A 162 -19.04 -12.45 1.22
N LYS A 163 -20.27 -12.10 0.90
CA LYS A 163 -21.07 -11.19 1.70
C LYS A 163 -21.30 -11.70 3.13
N GLU A 164 -21.68 -12.97 3.28
CA GLU A 164 -21.87 -13.59 4.59
C GLU A 164 -20.58 -13.61 5.42
N ILE A 165 -19.44 -13.94 4.78
CA ILE A 165 -18.10 -13.91 5.40
C ILE A 165 -17.77 -12.49 5.88
N LEU A 166 -17.99 -11.48 5.07
CA LEU A 166 -17.72 -10.08 5.41
C LEU A 166 -18.63 -9.58 6.55
N LEU A 167 -19.92 -9.91 6.53
CA LEU A 167 -20.83 -9.57 7.61
C LEU A 167 -20.42 -10.25 8.93
N GLN A 168 -19.96 -11.49 8.88
CA GLN A 168 -19.39 -12.15 10.06
C GLN A 168 -18.13 -11.47 10.54
N SER A 169 -17.23 -11.05 9.62
CA SER A 169 -16.01 -10.33 9.94
C SER A 169 -16.30 -8.99 10.60
N ALA A 170 -17.31 -8.28 10.13
CA ALA A 170 -17.75 -7.01 10.76
C ALA A 170 -18.32 -7.24 12.18
N ARG A 171 -19.10 -8.30 12.38
CA ARG A 171 -19.55 -8.71 13.74
C ARG A 171 -18.35 -8.98 14.64
N THR A 172 -17.38 -9.74 14.16
CA THR A 172 -16.16 -10.09 14.91
C THR A 172 -15.35 -8.83 15.27
N LEU A 173 -15.11 -7.92 14.32
CA LEU A 173 -14.42 -6.64 14.59
C LEU A 173 -15.17 -5.82 15.63
N SER A 174 -16.49 -5.76 15.56
CA SER A 174 -17.34 -4.99 16.49
C SER A 174 -17.22 -5.45 17.95
N THR A 175 -16.84 -6.72 18.19
CA THR A 175 -16.62 -7.23 19.57
C THR A 175 -15.45 -6.54 20.27
N ARG A 176 -14.54 -5.94 19.51
CA ARG A 176 -13.38 -5.22 20.03
C ARG A 176 -13.69 -3.77 20.42
N PHE A 177 -14.91 -3.29 20.15
CA PHE A 177 -15.33 -1.94 20.52
C PHE A 177 -15.43 -1.77 22.03
N LYS A 178 -14.89 -0.67 22.55
CA LYS A 178 -14.91 -0.29 23.97
C LYS A 178 -15.75 0.97 24.13
N PRO A 179 -17.04 0.84 24.49
CA PRO A 179 -18.00 1.95 24.45
C PRO A 179 -17.61 3.17 25.29
N LYS A 180 -17.01 2.95 26.46
CA LYS A 180 -16.58 4.05 27.35
C LYS A 180 -15.49 4.90 26.74
N ALA A 181 -14.53 4.27 26.06
CA ALA A 181 -13.46 4.96 25.35
C ALA A 181 -13.86 5.38 23.93
N GLY A 182 -14.91 4.78 23.36
CA GLY A 182 -15.38 5.06 22.00
C GLY A 182 -14.46 4.57 20.91
N ILE A 183 -13.71 3.47 21.16
CA ILE A 183 -12.67 2.96 20.26
C ILE A 183 -12.76 1.44 20.03
N ILE A 184 -12.16 0.99 18.96
CA ILE A 184 -11.88 -0.42 18.67
C ILE A 184 -10.45 -0.71 19.12
N ARG A 185 -10.28 -1.67 20.03
CA ARG A 185 -8.97 -2.11 20.52
C ARG A 185 -8.16 -2.77 19.40
N SER A 186 -6.87 -2.42 19.28
CA SER A 186 -6.02 -2.94 18.20
C SER A 186 -5.54 -4.36 18.41
N TRP A 187 -4.87 -4.66 19.54
CA TRP A 187 -4.36 -6.00 19.86
C TRP A 187 -4.48 -6.33 21.34
N ASP A 188 -4.19 -7.59 21.70
CA ASP A 188 -4.31 -8.13 23.06
C ASP A 188 -2.98 -8.56 23.68
N HIS A 189 -1.86 -8.40 22.95
CA HIS A 189 -0.50 -8.66 23.43
C HIS A 189 0.15 -7.41 24.03
N ASN A 190 1.38 -7.54 24.55
CA ASN A 190 2.13 -6.46 25.23
C ASN A 190 1.33 -5.79 26.36
N LYS A 191 0.68 -6.60 27.18
CA LYS A 191 -0.17 -6.14 28.30
C LYS A 191 0.63 -5.46 29.42
N ASP A 192 1.93 -5.68 29.46
CA ASP A 192 2.90 -4.99 30.31
C ASP A 192 3.11 -3.53 29.89
N LYS A 193 2.91 -3.23 28.61
CA LYS A 193 3.09 -1.88 28.05
C LYS A 193 1.78 -1.10 27.96
N TRP A 194 0.68 -1.75 27.59
CA TRP A 194 -0.60 -1.09 27.29
C TRP A 194 -1.80 -1.86 27.86
N GLN A 195 -2.76 -1.12 28.39
CA GLN A 195 -4.04 -1.67 28.85
C GLN A 195 -5.02 -1.90 27.69
N CYS A 196 -5.20 -0.90 26.86
CA CYS A 196 -6.08 -0.96 25.67
C CYS A 196 -5.49 -0.12 24.54
N PRO A 197 -4.52 -0.68 23.80
CA PRO A 197 -3.85 0.05 22.72
C PRO A 197 -4.75 0.22 21.51
N VAL A 198 -4.67 1.40 20.92
CA VAL A 198 -5.27 1.76 19.63
C VAL A 198 -4.20 2.39 18.76
N ILE A 199 -3.97 1.83 17.58
CA ILE A 199 -3.05 2.42 16.60
C ILE A 199 -3.82 3.12 15.48
N ILE A 200 -3.16 4.08 14.87
CA ILE A 200 -3.76 4.88 13.78
C ILE A 200 -4.20 4.02 12.59
N ASP A 201 -3.54 2.89 12.36
CA ASP A 201 -3.83 1.89 11.33
C ASP A 201 -5.28 1.37 11.40
N ASN A 202 -5.88 1.42 12.59
CA ASN A 202 -7.28 0.99 12.78
C ASN A 202 -8.28 1.79 11.92
N MET A 203 -7.91 3.00 11.52
CA MET A 203 -8.73 3.80 10.60
C MET A 203 -8.99 3.08 9.27
N MET A 204 -8.04 2.25 8.81
CA MET A 204 -8.15 1.47 7.57
C MET A 204 -9.16 0.33 7.68
N ASN A 205 -9.42 -0.16 8.89
CA ASN A 205 -10.33 -1.27 9.14
C ASN A 205 -11.81 -0.85 9.25
N LEU A 206 -12.09 0.46 9.30
CA LEU A 206 -13.44 0.99 9.44
C LEU A 206 -14.29 0.82 8.16
N GLU A 207 -13.67 0.70 7.01
CA GLU A 207 -14.37 0.53 5.73
C GLU A 207 -15.25 -0.72 5.73
N LEU A 208 -14.77 -1.82 6.33
CA LEU A 208 -15.57 -3.03 6.55
C LEU A 208 -16.85 -2.75 7.34
N LEU A 209 -16.80 -1.90 8.35
CA LEU A 209 -17.99 -1.55 9.15
C LEU A 209 -18.97 -0.66 8.39
N PHE A 210 -18.48 0.31 7.64
CA PHE A 210 -19.33 1.14 6.79
C PHE A 210 -20.00 0.30 5.70
N TRP A 211 -19.25 -0.61 5.07
CA TRP A 211 -19.81 -1.56 4.10
C TRP A 211 -20.89 -2.45 4.76
N ALA A 212 -20.60 -3.02 5.93
CA ALA A 212 -21.55 -3.87 6.65
C ALA A 212 -22.85 -3.12 7.00
N THR A 213 -22.75 -1.82 7.33
CA THR A 213 -23.94 -0.97 7.53
C THR A 213 -24.80 -0.90 6.28
N LYS A 214 -24.20 -0.70 5.11
CA LYS A 214 -24.92 -0.59 3.83
C LYS A 214 -25.61 -1.91 3.46
N GLU A 215 -24.94 -3.02 3.66
CA GLU A 215 -25.46 -4.34 3.29
C GLU A 215 -26.53 -4.86 4.28
N SER A 216 -26.28 -4.74 5.58
CA SER A 216 -27.18 -5.28 6.62
C SER A 216 -28.31 -4.32 7.04
N LYS A 217 -28.16 -3.02 6.74
CA LYS A 217 -29.01 -1.92 7.27
C LYS A 217 -28.93 -1.76 8.80
N ASP A 218 -27.95 -2.40 9.46
CA ASP A 218 -27.70 -2.25 10.89
C ASP A 218 -26.75 -1.05 11.14
N SER A 219 -27.30 0.01 11.73
CA SER A 219 -26.54 1.23 12.05
C SER A 219 -25.53 1.06 13.17
N THR A 220 -25.51 -0.08 13.88
CA THR A 220 -24.54 -0.36 14.93
C THR A 220 -23.10 -0.26 14.40
N TYR A 221 -22.84 -0.83 13.21
CA TYR A 221 -21.53 -0.77 12.58
C TYR A 221 -21.10 0.66 12.25
N TYR A 222 -22.02 1.47 11.68
CA TYR A 222 -21.79 2.89 11.41
C TYR A 222 -21.43 3.65 12.69
N ASN A 223 -22.21 3.44 13.76
CA ASN A 223 -22.01 4.13 15.03
C ASN A 223 -20.65 3.79 15.67
N ILE A 224 -20.23 2.53 15.60
CA ILE A 224 -18.90 2.08 16.04
C ILE A 224 -17.80 2.77 15.22
N ALA A 225 -17.90 2.75 13.90
CA ALA A 225 -16.90 3.34 13.01
C ALA A 225 -16.76 4.85 13.22
N VAL A 226 -17.87 5.58 13.26
CA VAL A 226 -17.89 7.04 13.49
C VAL A 226 -17.38 7.39 14.89
N SER A 227 -17.76 6.63 15.93
CA SER A 227 -17.25 6.81 17.29
C SER A 227 -15.74 6.64 17.32
N HIS A 228 -15.22 5.57 16.74
CA HIS A 228 -13.79 5.32 16.66
C HIS A 228 -13.06 6.45 15.92
N ALA A 229 -13.53 6.84 14.73
CA ALA A 229 -12.91 7.90 13.93
C ALA A 229 -12.86 9.24 14.65
N ARG A 230 -13.94 9.64 15.34
CA ARG A 230 -14.00 10.89 16.14
C ARG A 230 -13.06 10.85 17.34
N THR A 231 -13.00 9.72 18.05
CA THR A 231 -12.10 9.57 19.20
C THR A 231 -10.64 9.56 18.75
N THR A 232 -10.32 8.92 17.62
CA THR A 232 -9.00 8.95 17.00
C THR A 232 -8.63 10.37 16.59
N MET A 233 -9.54 11.12 15.95
CA MET A 233 -9.33 12.52 15.57
C MET A 233 -9.00 13.40 16.79
N LYS A 234 -9.67 13.17 17.91
CA LYS A 234 -9.45 13.94 19.15
C LYS A 234 -8.12 13.63 19.82
N ASN A 235 -7.67 12.38 19.81
CA ASN A 235 -6.60 11.93 20.71
C ASN A 235 -5.28 11.61 20.01
N HIS A 236 -5.29 11.16 18.73
CA HIS A 236 -4.08 10.78 18.02
C HIS A 236 -3.33 11.95 17.40
N PHE A 237 -3.94 13.10 17.19
CA PHE A 237 -3.31 14.20 16.48
C PHE A 237 -2.70 15.24 17.42
N ARG A 238 -1.55 15.77 17.00
CA ARG A 238 -0.88 16.92 17.58
C ARG A 238 -1.46 18.22 16.96
N ALA A 239 -1.03 19.35 17.48
CA ALA A 239 -1.50 20.66 17.01
C ALA A 239 -1.14 20.95 15.52
N ASP A 240 -0.08 20.34 15.02
CA ASP A 240 0.38 20.42 13.64
C ASP A 240 -0.27 19.39 12.71
N TYR A 241 -1.18 18.55 13.25
CA TYR A 241 -1.85 17.43 12.58
C TYR A 241 -0.98 16.23 12.23
N SER A 242 0.25 16.15 12.74
CA SER A 242 0.93 14.86 12.82
C SER A 242 0.22 13.93 13.79
N CYS A 243 0.29 12.62 13.60
CA CYS A 243 -0.37 11.68 14.49
C CYS A 243 0.61 10.84 15.31
N TYR A 244 0.23 10.52 16.52
CA TYR A 244 0.82 9.45 17.33
C TYR A 244 0.49 8.11 16.70
N HIS A 245 1.40 7.14 16.81
CA HIS A 245 1.12 5.78 16.36
C HIS A 245 0.13 5.08 17.32
N VAL A 246 0.39 5.08 18.63
CA VAL A 246 -0.37 4.33 19.64
C VAL A 246 -0.94 5.27 20.69
N ILE A 247 -2.23 5.14 20.95
CA ILE A 247 -2.89 5.71 22.13
C ILE A 247 -3.38 4.57 23.01
N ASP A 248 -3.00 4.59 24.28
CA ASP A 248 -3.49 3.64 25.29
C ASP A 248 -4.66 4.23 26.08
N TYR A 249 -5.70 3.45 26.27
CA TYR A 249 -6.93 3.89 26.94
C TYR A 249 -7.24 3.06 28.18
N ASP A 250 -7.80 3.72 29.18
CA ASP A 250 -8.51 3.08 30.27
C ASP A 250 -9.92 2.69 29.78
N THR A 251 -10.22 1.40 29.78
CA THR A 251 -11.52 0.90 29.29
C THR A 251 -12.69 1.13 30.28
N ILE A 252 -12.42 1.48 31.51
CA ILE A 252 -13.44 1.77 32.57
C ILE A 252 -13.85 3.23 32.48
N THR A 253 -12.87 4.14 32.42
CA THR A 253 -13.11 5.59 32.42
C THR A 253 -13.20 6.19 31.01
N GLY A 254 -12.61 5.54 30.02
CA GLY A 254 -12.46 6.03 28.66
C GLY A 254 -11.33 7.06 28.47
N GLN A 255 -10.52 7.30 29.49
CA GLN A 255 -9.46 8.31 29.47
C GLN A 255 -8.21 7.78 28.72
N VAL A 256 -7.46 8.70 28.11
CA VAL A 256 -6.14 8.43 27.56
C VAL A 256 -5.15 8.25 28.70
N LEU A 257 -4.46 7.12 28.72
CA LEU A 257 -3.40 6.80 29.67
C LEU A 257 -2.02 7.24 29.15
N LYS A 258 -1.73 6.92 27.87
CA LYS A 258 -0.43 7.18 27.25
C LYS A 258 -0.60 7.50 25.78
N LYS A 259 0.36 8.27 25.26
CA LYS A 259 0.57 8.49 23.82
C LYS A 259 1.96 7.98 23.46
N ASN A 260 2.02 7.03 22.55
CA ASN A 260 3.23 6.25 22.30
C ASN A 260 3.47 5.99 20.81
N THR A 261 4.59 5.31 20.54
CA THR A 261 4.82 4.62 19.28
C THR A 261 5.13 3.14 19.54
N HIS A 262 4.95 2.33 18.51
CA HIS A 262 5.42 0.94 18.43
C HIS A 262 6.36 0.73 17.24
N GLN A 263 6.10 1.41 16.12
CA GLN A 263 6.88 1.30 14.89
C GLN A 263 7.66 2.59 14.54
N GLY A 264 7.22 3.76 15.00
CA GLY A 264 7.92 5.04 14.77
C GLY A 264 9.17 5.19 15.63
N LEU A 265 10.01 6.16 15.31
CA LEU A 265 11.30 6.44 15.94
C LEU A 265 11.19 6.69 17.44
N ALA A 266 10.24 7.55 17.83
CA ALA A 266 10.02 7.96 19.21
C ALA A 266 8.54 8.27 19.46
N HIS A 267 8.14 8.42 20.74
CA HIS A 267 6.75 8.71 21.08
C HIS A 267 6.23 9.99 20.43
N GLU A 268 7.09 10.99 20.31
CA GLU A 268 6.74 12.28 19.72
C GLU A 268 7.09 12.39 18.22
N SER A 269 7.68 11.36 17.58
CA SER A 269 8.00 11.39 16.17
C SER A 269 6.77 11.14 15.28
N ALA A 270 6.90 11.42 14.00
CA ALA A 270 5.89 11.21 12.98
C ALA A 270 6.27 10.05 12.06
N TRP A 271 5.88 8.85 12.44
CA TRP A 271 6.04 7.65 11.62
C TRP A 271 5.29 7.78 10.29
N ALA A 272 6.00 7.66 9.16
CA ALA A 272 5.47 8.04 7.84
C ALA A 272 4.23 7.24 7.44
N ARG A 273 4.24 5.92 7.62
CA ARG A 273 3.10 5.08 7.27
C ARG A 273 1.89 5.36 8.16
N GLY A 274 2.09 5.75 9.42
CA GLY A 274 1.00 6.21 10.30
C GLY A 274 0.31 7.47 9.76
N GLN A 275 1.07 8.43 9.23
CA GLN A 275 0.51 9.62 8.59
C GLN A 275 -0.27 9.22 7.30
N ALA A 276 0.25 8.27 6.52
CA ALA A 276 -0.41 7.76 5.34
C ALA A 276 -1.75 7.07 5.67
N TRP A 277 -1.77 6.21 6.71
CA TRP A 277 -3.00 5.59 7.20
C TRP A 277 -4.05 6.62 7.65
N ALA A 278 -3.59 7.68 8.34
CA ALA A 278 -4.47 8.78 8.73
C ALA A 278 -5.09 9.49 7.52
N LEU A 279 -4.29 9.83 6.51
CA LEU A 279 -4.77 10.49 5.30
C LEU A 279 -5.82 9.64 4.59
N TYR A 280 -5.49 8.37 4.33
CA TYR A 280 -6.40 7.44 3.65
C TYR A 280 -7.67 7.21 4.49
N GLY A 281 -7.51 6.88 5.77
CA GLY A 281 -8.63 6.55 6.65
C GLY A 281 -9.64 7.68 6.80
N TYR A 282 -9.21 8.94 6.95
CA TYR A 282 -10.14 10.07 7.03
C TYR A 282 -10.75 10.42 5.68
N THR A 283 -10.04 10.26 4.57
CA THR A 283 -10.61 10.40 3.22
C THR A 283 -11.72 9.37 3.00
N MET A 284 -11.47 8.12 3.34
CA MET A 284 -12.46 7.03 3.30
C MET A 284 -13.64 7.30 4.23
N CYS A 285 -13.41 7.73 5.47
CA CYS A 285 -14.50 8.09 6.40
C CYS A 285 -15.39 9.18 5.83
N TYR A 286 -14.82 10.20 5.16
CA TYR A 286 -15.64 11.20 4.48
C TYR A 286 -16.42 10.60 3.31
N ARG A 287 -15.83 9.72 2.50
CA ARG A 287 -16.57 8.99 1.45
C ARG A 287 -17.82 8.34 1.99
N GLU A 288 -17.68 7.64 3.10
CA GLU A 288 -18.72 6.80 3.68
C GLU A 288 -19.81 7.58 4.44
N THR A 289 -19.43 8.70 5.07
CA THR A 289 -20.32 9.40 6.01
C THR A 289 -20.80 10.75 5.51
N LYS A 290 -20.03 11.41 4.62
CA LYS A 290 -20.18 12.81 4.21
C LYS A 290 -20.11 13.81 5.37
N LEU A 291 -19.57 13.41 6.53
CA LEU A 291 -19.37 14.31 7.68
C LEU A 291 -18.18 15.24 7.41
N PRO A 292 -18.40 16.58 7.38
CA PRO A 292 -17.36 17.54 6.96
C PRO A 292 -16.09 17.49 7.81
N GLU A 293 -16.19 17.15 9.09
CA GLU A 293 -15.03 17.05 9.98
C GLU A 293 -13.99 16.03 9.50
N PHE A 294 -14.40 14.94 8.85
CA PHE A 294 -13.46 13.94 8.32
C PHE A 294 -12.73 14.45 7.07
N LEU A 295 -13.41 15.20 6.20
CA LEU A 295 -12.75 15.86 5.08
C LEU A 295 -11.72 16.90 5.55
N GLU A 296 -12.11 17.74 6.50
CA GLU A 296 -11.18 18.74 7.05
C GLU A 296 -9.98 18.09 7.75
N GLN A 297 -10.18 16.95 8.44
CA GLN A 297 -9.08 16.20 9.02
C GLN A 297 -8.14 15.64 7.94
N ALA A 298 -8.67 15.02 6.89
CA ALA A 298 -7.87 14.51 5.77
C ALA A 298 -7.04 15.62 5.12
N LYS A 299 -7.62 16.80 4.86
CA LYS A 299 -6.95 17.96 4.29
C LYS A 299 -5.80 18.46 5.16
N LYS A 300 -5.96 18.45 6.48
CA LYS A 300 -4.94 18.90 7.43
C LYS A 300 -3.78 17.90 7.54
N VAL A 301 -4.08 16.60 7.50
CA VAL A 301 -3.03 15.56 7.43
C VAL A 301 -2.27 15.65 6.11
N GLU A 302 -2.95 15.87 4.99
CA GLU A 302 -2.31 16.11 3.69
C GLU A 302 -1.41 17.36 3.75
N GLN A 303 -1.90 18.45 4.29
CA GLN A 303 -1.11 19.68 4.45
C GLN A 303 0.15 19.41 5.27
N TYR A 304 0.04 18.71 6.41
CA TYR A 304 1.20 18.32 7.21
C TYR A 304 2.24 17.57 6.39
N LEU A 305 1.82 16.50 5.69
CA LEU A 305 2.71 15.68 4.86
C LEU A 305 3.49 16.51 3.84
N PHE A 306 2.79 17.33 3.05
CA PHE A 306 3.40 18.05 1.93
C PHE A 306 4.03 19.40 2.28
N THR A 307 3.91 19.85 3.53
CA THR A 307 4.65 21.04 4.03
C THR A 307 5.74 20.67 5.02
N HIS A 308 5.88 19.38 5.37
CA HIS A 308 6.92 18.95 6.29
C HIS A 308 8.30 19.11 5.64
N LYS A 309 9.26 19.71 6.39
CA LYS A 309 10.61 20.02 5.91
C LYS A 309 11.41 18.82 5.41
N ASN A 310 11.08 17.63 5.91
CA ASN A 310 11.74 16.37 5.57
C ASN A 310 10.93 15.53 4.57
N MET A 311 9.88 16.05 3.95
CA MET A 311 9.27 15.40 2.78
C MET A 311 10.26 15.54 1.62
N PRO A 312 10.75 14.41 1.05
CA PRO A 312 11.72 14.47 -0.05
C PRO A 312 11.11 15.03 -1.33
N GLU A 313 11.97 15.50 -2.24
CA GLU A 313 11.52 16.03 -3.53
C GLU A 313 10.78 15.01 -4.38
N ASP A 314 11.16 13.72 -4.30
CA ASP A 314 10.49 12.63 -5.00
C ASP A 314 9.14 12.21 -4.38
N LEU A 315 8.77 12.80 -3.25
CA LEU A 315 7.54 12.54 -2.48
C LEU A 315 7.43 11.10 -1.93
N ILE A 316 8.52 10.35 -1.91
CA ILE A 316 8.58 9.04 -1.25
C ILE A 316 9.17 9.25 0.14
N PRO A 317 8.39 9.19 1.23
CA PRO A 317 8.86 9.58 2.55
C PRO A 317 9.94 8.65 3.09
N TYR A 318 10.76 9.16 4.01
CA TYR A 318 11.56 8.34 4.90
C TYR A 318 10.63 7.58 5.86
N TRP A 319 11.10 6.50 6.45
CA TRP A 319 10.31 5.66 7.36
C TRP A 319 9.70 6.44 8.55
N ASP A 320 10.37 7.50 8.98
CA ASP A 320 9.90 8.44 10.00
C ASP A 320 10.38 9.85 9.64
N PHE A 321 9.49 10.84 9.72
CA PHE A 321 9.81 12.22 9.35
C PHE A 321 10.83 12.90 10.27
N ASP A 322 11.01 12.38 11.48
CA ASP A 322 11.94 12.91 12.48
C ASP A 322 13.21 12.07 12.60
N ALA A 323 13.46 11.15 11.65
CA ALA A 323 14.64 10.30 11.66
C ALA A 323 15.93 11.14 11.56
N PRO A 324 16.91 10.95 12.50
CA PRO A 324 18.03 11.87 12.62
C PRO A 324 19.06 11.76 11.50
N GLY A 325 19.08 10.65 10.78
CA GLY A 325 20.04 10.40 9.69
C GLY A 325 19.58 10.88 8.31
N ILE A 326 18.41 11.55 8.20
CA ILE A 326 17.96 12.15 6.94
C ILE A 326 19.03 13.10 6.38
N PRO A 327 19.42 12.95 5.07
CA PRO A 327 18.75 12.22 4.00
C PRO A 327 19.21 10.75 3.81
N ASN A 328 20.00 10.17 4.71
CA ASN A 328 20.57 8.82 4.58
C ASN A 328 19.74 7.76 5.36
N GLU A 329 18.48 7.99 5.55
CA GLU A 329 17.56 7.07 6.19
C GLU A 329 16.81 6.19 5.17
N PRO A 330 16.38 4.97 5.54
CA PRO A 330 15.53 4.15 4.68
C PRO A 330 14.25 4.87 4.27
N ARG A 331 13.81 4.61 3.04
CA ARG A 331 12.53 5.08 2.52
C ARG A 331 11.40 4.14 2.97
N ASP A 332 10.19 4.62 2.83
CA ASP A 332 9.01 3.77 2.97
C ASP A 332 8.08 3.92 1.75
N ALA A 333 8.35 3.12 0.71
CA ALA A 333 7.55 3.08 -0.50
C ALA A 333 6.08 2.73 -0.17
N SER A 334 5.84 1.91 0.86
CA SER A 334 4.48 1.56 1.26
C SER A 334 3.68 2.76 1.76
N ALA A 335 4.30 3.68 2.50
CA ALA A 335 3.65 4.93 2.88
C ALA A 335 3.31 5.80 1.66
N ALA A 336 4.22 5.85 0.67
CA ALA A 336 4.00 6.61 -0.56
C ALA A 336 2.82 6.08 -1.38
N THR A 337 2.68 4.75 -1.52
CA THR A 337 1.57 4.14 -2.27
C THR A 337 0.22 4.42 -1.63
N VAL A 338 0.14 4.33 -0.30
CA VAL A 338 -1.07 4.69 0.46
C VAL A 338 -1.42 6.18 0.30
N ILE A 339 -0.41 7.06 0.36
CA ILE A 339 -0.59 8.50 0.13
C ILE A 339 -1.13 8.76 -1.28
N ALA A 340 -0.53 8.16 -2.32
CA ALA A 340 -0.97 8.34 -3.71
C ALA A 340 -2.42 7.90 -3.90
N SER A 341 -2.77 6.72 -3.40
CA SER A 341 -4.13 6.20 -3.48
C SER A 341 -5.13 7.12 -2.77
N ALA A 342 -4.80 7.60 -1.56
CA ALA A 342 -5.63 8.54 -0.81
C ALA A 342 -5.79 9.89 -1.53
N LEU A 343 -4.75 10.41 -2.17
CA LEU A 343 -4.78 11.70 -2.88
C LEU A 343 -5.69 11.65 -4.11
N TYR A 344 -5.65 10.56 -4.89
CA TYR A 344 -6.59 10.40 -6.01
C TYR A 344 -8.04 10.44 -5.51
N GLU A 345 -8.34 9.81 -4.39
CA GLU A 345 -9.68 9.84 -3.82
C GLU A 345 -10.02 11.24 -3.25
N LEU A 346 -9.12 11.84 -2.46
CA LEU A 346 -9.32 13.16 -1.87
C LEU A 346 -9.58 14.24 -2.93
N SER A 347 -8.98 14.10 -4.13
CA SER A 347 -9.18 14.99 -5.27
C SER A 347 -10.64 15.11 -5.70
N GLN A 348 -11.47 14.12 -5.40
CA GLN A 348 -12.89 14.10 -5.74
C GLN A 348 -13.74 14.93 -4.79
N TYR A 349 -13.22 15.26 -3.61
CA TYR A 349 -14.00 15.89 -2.54
C TYR A 349 -13.62 17.33 -2.27
N ASP A 350 -12.38 17.73 -2.50
CA ASP A 350 -11.88 19.10 -2.34
C ASP A 350 -11.56 19.72 -3.71
N ARG A 351 -12.57 20.29 -4.35
CA ARG A 351 -12.45 20.87 -5.69
C ARG A 351 -11.36 21.94 -5.79
N LYS A 352 -11.14 22.73 -4.71
CA LYS A 352 -10.15 23.81 -4.69
C LYS A 352 -8.73 23.29 -4.89
N ASN A 353 -8.40 22.16 -4.32
CA ASN A 353 -7.07 21.57 -4.33
C ASN A 353 -6.97 20.32 -5.20
N SER A 354 -8.03 19.94 -5.91
CA SER A 354 -8.13 18.69 -6.71
C SER A 354 -6.93 18.47 -7.62
N GLU A 355 -6.55 19.49 -8.41
CA GLU A 355 -5.40 19.38 -9.35
C GLU A 355 -4.07 19.20 -8.62
N ARG A 356 -3.87 19.85 -7.48
CA ARG A 356 -2.67 19.67 -6.66
C ARG A 356 -2.57 18.24 -6.10
N TYR A 357 -3.68 17.67 -5.63
CA TYR A 357 -3.73 16.30 -5.14
C TYR A 357 -3.40 15.31 -6.25
N LYS A 358 -4.03 15.43 -7.41
CA LYS A 358 -3.75 14.59 -8.58
C LYS A 358 -2.28 14.69 -9.00
N LYS A 359 -1.76 15.91 -9.14
CA LYS A 359 -0.35 16.14 -9.51
C LYS A 359 0.63 15.50 -8.52
N ASN A 360 0.37 15.58 -7.21
CA ASN A 360 1.21 14.95 -6.21
C ASN A 360 1.11 13.41 -6.28
N ALA A 361 -0.10 12.87 -6.47
CA ALA A 361 -0.29 11.43 -6.66
C ALA A 361 0.41 10.92 -7.93
N ASP A 362 0.28 11.63 -9.05
CA ASP A 362 0.98 11.31 -10.30
C ASP A 362 2.49 11.28 -10.10
N ARG A 363 3.05 12.32 -9.45
CA ARG A 363 4.49 12.39 -9.16
C ARG A 363 4.98 11.24 -8.28
N ILE A 364 4.19 10.83 -7.28
CA ILE A 364 4.50 9.66 -6.46
C ILE A 364 4.51 8.41 -7.33
N VAL A 365 3.47 8.17 -8.13
CA VAL A 365 3.37 7.00 -9.02
C VAL A 365 4.52 6.98 -10.03
N GLU A 366 4.85 8.11 -10.66
CA GLU A 366 5.98 8.24 -11.58
C GLU A 366 7.32 7.90 -10.92
N ASN A 367 7.59 8.44 -9.72
CA ASN A 367 8.83 8.18 -8.99
C ASN A 367 8.93 6.73 -8.51
N LEU A 368 7.81 6.14 -8.03
CA LEU A 368 7.75 4.72 -7.70
C LEU A 368 8.07 3.86 -8.93
N THR A 369 7.47 4.16 -10.07
CA THR A 369 7.71 3.43 -11.33
C THR A 369 9.16 3.52 -11.78
N ASN A 370 9.74 4.71 -11.73
CA ASN A 370 11.05 4.97 -12.34
C ASN A 370 12.22 4.55 -11.45
N SER A 371 12.05 4.56 -10.10
CA SER A 371 13.17 4.45 -9.17
C SER A 371 12.99 3.39 -8.07
N TYR A 372 11.78 2.86 -7.90
CA TYR A 372 11.45 1.92 -6.82
C TYR A 372 10.89 0.59 -7.32
N ARG A 373 10.62 0.47 -8.62
CA ARG A 373 10.13 -0.77 -9.21
C ARG A 373 11.19 -1.85 -9.17
N THR A 374 10.81 -3.08 -8.86
CA THR A 374 11.68 -4.26 -8.89
C THR A 374 12.12 -4.59 -10.31
N THR A 375 13.07 -5.49 -10.44
CA THR A 375 13.45 -6.04 -11.75
C THR A 375 12.45 -7.12 -12.17
N LEU A 376 12.03 -7.11 -13.42
CA LEU A 376 11.08 -8.08 -13.95
C LEU A 376 11.52 -9.53 -13.70
N ASN A 377 10.62 -10.36 -13.18
CA ASN A 377 10.84 -11.75 -12.78
C ASN A 377 11.96 -11.92 -11.73
N LYS A 378 12.11 -10.93 -10.86
CA LYS A 378 13.02 -10.92 -9.71
C LYS A 378 12.27 -10.54 -8.43
N ASP A 379 13.01 -10.51 -7.32
CA ASP A 379 12.53 -10.00 -6.04
C ASP A 379 11.24 -10.72 -5.57
N ASN A 380 11.20 -12.05 -5.77
CA ASN A 380 10.09 -12.93 -5.39
C ASN A 380 8.71 -12.52 -5.97
N GLY A 381 8.73 -11.78 -7.08
CA GLY A 381 7.52 -11.30 -7.74
C GLY A 381 6.87 -10.06 -7.11
N PHE A 382 7.52 -9.40 -6.15
CA PHE A 382 7.07 -8.11 -5.63
C PHE A 382 7.23 -7.00 -6.69
N LEU A 383 6.42 -5.93 -6.56
CA LEU A 383 6.42 -4.82 -7.51
C LEU A 383 7.38 -3.70 -7.13
N LEU A 384 7.49 -3.39 -5.82
CA LEU A 384 8.23 -2.24 -5.31
C LEU A 384 9.27 -2.63 -4.27
N LEU A 385 10.44 -1.98 -4.36
CA LEU A 385 11.52 -2.00 -3.38
C LEU A 385 11.34 -0.92 -2.31
N HIS A 386 12.23 -0.91 -1.33
CA HIS A 386 12.47 0.21 -0.40
C HIS A 386 11.28 0.57 0.50
N SER A 387 10.57 -0.43 1.02
CA SER A 387 9.62 -0.25 2.11
C SER A 387 10.27 -0.54 3.46
N THR A 388 9.74 0.06 4.53
CA THR A 388 10.25 -0.14 5.88
C THR A 388 9.11 -0.45 6.85
N GLY A 389 9.08 -1.69 7.35
CA GLY A 389 8.10 -2.16 8.34
C GLY A 389 8.35 -1.54 9.70
N THR A 390 9.42 -1.96 10.40
CA THR A 390 9.76 -1.50 11.76
C THR A 390 11.29 -1.39 11.91
N LYS A 391 11.85 -0.21 11.68
CA LYS A 391 13.31 0.01 11.75
C LYS A 391 13.89 -0.24 13.14
N LEU A 392 13.18 0.14 14.21
CA LEU A 392 13.69 0.00 15.58
C LEU A 392 13.97 -1.45 16.00
N THR A 393 13.26 -2.40 15.44
CA THR A 393 13.44 -3.83 15.69
C THR A 393 14.16 -4.55 14.55
N ASN A 394 14.60 -3.79 13.55
CA ASN A 394 15.25 -4.28 12.33
C ASN A 394 14.41 -5.34 11.58
N VAL A 395 13.09 -5.13 11.54
CA VAL A 395 12.15 -6.00 10.84
C VAL A 395 11.65 -5.29 9.60
N GLU A 396 11.80 -5.94 8.44
CA GLU A 396 11.35 -5.42 7.14
C GLU A 396 11.93 -4.03 6.85
N VAL A 397 13.25 -3.88 6.91
CA VAL A 397 13.93 -2.61 6.64
C VAL A 397 14.49 -2.60 5.22
N ASP A 398 14.03 -1.65 4.41
CA ASP A 398 14.49 -1.46 3.03
C ASP A 398 14.26 -2.70 2.13
N VAL A 399 13.06 -3.28 2.20
CA VAL A 399 12.67 -4.51 1.49
C VAL A 399 11.37 -4.33 0.72
N PRO A 400 11.07 -5.21 -0.26
CA PRO A 400 9.73 -5.35 -0.83
C PRO A 400 8.71 -5.77 0.23
N ILE A 401 7.51 -5.22 0.20
CA ILE A 401 6.43 -5.57 1.14
C ILE A 401 5.09 -5.59 0.41
N VAL A 402 4.29 -6.64 0.61
CA VAL A 402 3.03 -6.89 -0.09
C VAL A 402 2.03 -5.73 -0.04
N TYR A 403 1.90 -5.02 1.07
CA TYR A 403 0.95 -3.90 1.15
C TYR A 403 1.41 -2.66 0.39
N ALA A 404 2.71 -2.53 0.07
CA ALA A 404 3.16 -1.50 -0.88
C ALA A 404 2.61 -1.78 -2.28
N ASP A 405 2.68 -3.03 -2.70
CA ASP A 405 2.21 -3.47 -4.02
C ASP A 405 0.69 -3.34 -4.14
N TYR A 406 -0.05 -3.76 -3.11
CA TYR A 406 -1.51 -3.62 -3.07
C TYR A 406 -1.96 -2.16 -3.28
N TYR A 407 -1.42 -1.22 -2.49
CA TYR A 407 -1.82 0.18 -2.62
C TYR A 407 -1.23 0.84 -3.87
N PHE A 408 -0.15 0.33 -4.43
CA PHE A 408 0.35 0.78 -5.74
C PHE A 408 -0.63 0.42 -6.85
N ILE A 409 -1.08 -0.84 -6.93
CA ILE A 409 -2.06 -1.26 -7.93
C ILE A 409 -3.39 -0.51 -7.72
N GLU A 410 -3.82 -0.31 -6.48
CA GLU A 410 -5.01 0.49 -6.18
C GLU A 410 -4.88 1.93 -6.68
N ALA A 411 -3.72 2.57 -6.46
CA ALA A 411 -3.46 3.92 -6.96
C ALA A 411 -3.49 3.99 -8.50
N LEU A 412 -2.92 2.99 -9.17
CA LEU A 412 -2.97 2.88 -10.64
C LEU A 412 -4.42 2.73 -11.15
N LEU A 413 -5.23 1.88 -10.52
CA LEU A 413 -6.64 1.74 -10.87
C LEU A 413 -7.43 3.02 -10.63
N ARG A 414 -7.17 3.74 -9.54
CA ARG A 414 -7.79 5.03 -9.26
C ARG A 414 -7.40 6.08 -10.31
N LYS A 415 -6.12 6.12 -10.69
CA LYS A 415 -5.64 6.98 -11.77
C LYS A 415 -6.35 6.66 -13.08
N ASP A 416 -6.32 5.41 -13.52
CA ASP A 416 -6.96 4.94 -14.75
C ASP A 416 -8.45 5.33 -14.81
N LYS A 417 -9.17 5.09 -13.73
CA LYS A 417 -10.58 5.40 -13.64
C LYS A 417 -10.86 6.91 -13.68
N LEU A 418 -10.05 7.72 -13.01
CA LEU A 418 -10.14 9.19 -13.07
C LEU A 418 -9.88 9.73 -14.47
N GLU A 419 -8.87 9.22 -15.17
CA GLU A 419 -8.54 9.61 -16.53
C GLU A 419 -9.64 9.23 -17.52
N LYS A 420 -10.22 8.03 -17.39
CA LYS A 420 -11.28 7.53 -18.29
C LYS A 420 -12.65 8.13 -18.02
N THR A 421 -13.01 8.36 -16.75
CA THR A 421 -14.40 8.69 -16.38
C THR A 421 -14.56 10.01 -15.60
N GLY A 422 -13.47 10.56 -15.11
CA GLY A 422 -13.48 11.73 -14.22
C GLY A 422 -13.98 11.43 -12.79
N LYS A 423 -14.30 10.17 -12.46
CA LYS A 423 -14.89 9.77 -11.16
C LYS A 423 -14.32 8.45 -10.67
N LEU A 424 -14.24 8.27 -9.35
CA LEU A 424 -13.82 6.99 -8.73
C LEU A 424 -15.00 6.09 -8.35
N PHE A 425 -16.12 6.68 -7.96
CA PHE A 425 -17.29 5.97 -7.43
C PHE A 425 -18.58 6.43 -8.08
#